data_a5197b365f59aed1f30ea29029e40a62
#
_entry.id   a5197b365f59aed1f30ea29029e40a62
#
_cell.length_a   1.000
_cell.length_b   1.000
_cell.length_c   1.000
_cell.angle_alpha   90.00
_cell.angle_beta   90.00
_cell.angle_gamma   90.00
#
_symmetry.space_group_name_H-M   'P 1'
#
loop_
_entity.id
_entity.type
_entity.pdbx_description
1 polymer ?
#
loop_
_entity_poly.entity_id
_entity_poly.type
_entity_poly.pdbx_seq_one_letter_code
_entity_poly.pdbx_strand_id
1 'polypeptide(L)'
;MTFKDPEKIHDVEGVGVHSVHRHDVVIVGAGLAGMRAAVEASEEFDVAVISKVFPTRSHSGGAQGGIAASLANEEEDHWEWHMFDTVKGSDYLGDQDAIEIMVREAPTVVREFEHFGCAFSRTPEGRIAQRMFGGHTKDFGRGGPSLRACYAVDRTGHALLHTLYEICLRNEVRFYSEFFSLSLIIRDGVCRGV
;
A
#
# COMPACT_ATOMS: atom_id res chain seq x y z
N MET A 1 -11.79 21.30 20.81
CA MET A 1 -11.45 20.72 22.14
C MET A 1 -9.97 20.98 22.40
N THR A 2 -9.63 21.96 23.22
CA THR A 2 -8.25 22.34 23.53
C THR A 2 -7.67 21.30 24.49
N PHE A 3 -6.72 20.49 24.02
CA PHE A 3 -5.94 19.61 24.89
C PHE A 3 -5.04 20.49 25.78
N LYS A 4 -5.46 20.69 27.02
CA LYS A 4 -4.62 21.26 28.07
C LYS A 4 -3.81 20.10 28.68
N ASP A 5 -2.53 20.20 28.58
CA ASP A 5 -1.44 19.60 29.35
C ASP A 5 -0.51 18.67 28.58
N PRO A 6 0.64 19.17 28.11
CA PRO A 6 1.72 18.30 27.62
C PRO A 6 2.43 17.51 28.74
N GLU A 7 2.17 17.85 30.03
CA GLU A 7 2.88 17.28 31.18
C GLU A 7 2.43 15.87 31.61
N LYS A 8 1.46 15.26 30.94
CA LYS A 8 0.93 13.92 31.27
C LYS A 8 1.09 12.87 30.18
N ILE A 9 2.02 13.03 29.29
CA ILE A 9 2.47 11.92 28.44
C ILE A 9 3.41 11.12 29.34
N HIS A 10 2.93 9.97 29.86
CA HIS A 10 3.73 9.10 30.71
C HIS A 10 4.97 8.67 29.92
N ASP A 11 6.13 8.93 30.50
CA ASP A 11 7.40 8.39 30.06
C ASP A 11 7.26 6.87 29.89
N VAL A 12 7.71 6.34 28.77
CA VAL A 12 8.14 4.95 28.71
C VAL A 12 9.28 4.86 29.72
N GLU A 13 9.20 3.98 30.71
CA GLU A 13 10.18 3.90 31.80
C GLU A 13 11.61 4.03 31.25
N GLY A 14 12.31 5.10 31.64
CA GLY A 14 13.69 5.38 31.26
C GLY A 14 13.90 6.15 29.96
N VAL A 15 12.85 6.56 29.23
CA VAL A 15 12.97 7.39 28.02
C VAL A 15 12.25 8.71 28.24
N GLY A 16 12.98 9.80 28.38
CA GLY A 16 12.41 11.14 28.52
C GLY A 16 11.72 11.59 27.22
N VAL A 17 10.55 12.24 27.34
CA VAL A 17 9.87 12.86 26.19
C VAL A 17 10.62 14.11 25.78
N HIS A 18 11.19 14.11 24.57
CA HIS A 18 11.94 15.25 24.02
C HIS A 18 11.06 16.23 23.23
N SER A 19 10.04 15.71 22.54
CA SER A 19 9.11 16.54 21.75
C SER A 19 7.76 15.87 21.61
N VAL A 20 6.72 16.69 21.44
CA VAL A 20 5.36 16.23 21.13
C VAL A 20 4.94 16.88 19.83
N HIS A 21 4.57 16.04 18.85
CA HIS A 21 4.03 16.47 17.57
C HIS A 21 2.53 16.18 17.55
N ARG A 22 1.75 17.01 16.89
CA ARG A 22 0.29 16.87 16.83
C ARG A 22 -0.15 16.90 15.37
N HIS A 23 -0.95 15.92 15.01
CA HIS A 23 -1.56 15.77 13.69
C HIS A 23 -2.98 15.23 13.87
N ASP A 24 -3.85 15.44 12.88
CA ASP A 24 -5.20 14.88 12.90
C ASP A 24 -5.17 13.37 12.70
N VAL A 25 -4.29 12.91 11.80
CA VAL A 25 -4.08 11.49 11.49
C VAL A 25 -2.61 11.13 11.56
N VAL A 26 -2.30 10.04 12.26
CA VAL A 26 -0.94 9.47 12.32
C VAL A 26 -0.97 8.05 11.76
N ILE A 27 -0.17 7.81 10.72
CA ILE A 27 -0.04 6.52 10.06
C ILE A 27 1.31 5.91 10.40
N VAL A 28 1.32 4.67 10.89
CA VAL A 28 2.54 3.94 11.20
C VAL A 28 2.91 3.00 10.06
N GLY A 29 3.97 3.34 9.34
CA GLY A 29 4.50 2.59 8.22
C GLY A 29 4.32 3.30 6.87
N ALA A 30 5.44 3.54 6.16
CA ALA A 30 5.49 4.18 4.85
C ALA A 30 5.67 3.17 3.70
N GLY A 31 5.01 2.01 3.79
CA GLY A 31 4.84 1.10 2.66
C GLY A 31 3.71 1.57 1.74
N LEU A 32 3.39 0.80 0.69
CA LEU A 32 2.32 1.15 -0.25
C LEU A 32 0.98 1.39 0.46
N ALA A 33 0.59 0.52 1.39
CA ALA A 33 -0.67 0.66 2.13
C ALA A 33 -0.72 1.95 2.97
N GLY A 34 0.34 2.24 3.75
CA GLY A 34 0.39 3.43 4.58
C GLY A 34 0.42 4.72 3.77
N MET A 35 1.19 4.76 2.68
CA MET A 35 1.20 5.95 1.81
C MET A 35 -0.10 6.12 1.03
N ARG A 36 -0.77 5.03 0.61
CA ARG A 36 -2.10 5.15 -0.01
C ARG A 36 -3.14 5.70 0.97
N ALA A 37 -3.09 5.24 2.22
CA ALA A 37 -3.94 5.79 3.28
C ALA A 37 -3.61 7.27 3.56
N ALA A 38 -2.34 7.66 3.51
CA ALA A 38 -1.92 9.04 3.68
C ALA A 38 -2.42 9.94 2.54
N VAL A 39 -2.38 9.47 1.30
CA VAL A 39 -2.92 10.20 0.14
C VAL A 39 -4.40 10.51 0.35
N GLU A 40 -5.20 9.50 0.72
CA GLU A 40 -6.63 9.68 0.97
C GLU A 40 -6.91 10.65 2.12
N ALA A 41 -6.27 10.40 3.26
CA ALA A 41 -6.52 11.21 4.46
C ALA A 41 -6.05 12.67 4.30
N SER A 42 -5.02 12.92 3.49
CA SER A 42 -4.45 14.26 3.29
C SER A 42 -5.33 15.21 2.49
N GLU A 43 -6.44 14.72 1.91
CA GLU A 43 -7.43 15.58 1.26
C GLU A 43 -8.19 16.47 2.26
N GLU A 44 -8.34 15.99 3.51
CA GLU A 44 -9.16 16.66 4.53
C GLU A 44 -8.42 16.93 5.85
N PHE A 45 -7.32 16.22 6.12
CA PHE A 45 -6.66 16.20 7.42
C PHE A 45 -5.17 16.55 7.36
N ASP A 46 -4.63 17.07 8.47
CA ASP A 46 -3.19 17.14 8.70
C ASP A 46 -2.65 15.73 9.02
N VAL A 47 -1.86 15.18 8.09
CA VAL A 47 -1.42 13.78 8.12
C VAL A 47 0.07 13.67 8.39
N ALA A 48 0.43 12.81 9.34
CA ALA A 48 1.79 12.37 9.56
C ALA A 48 1.97 10.88 9.28
N VAL A 49 3.11 10.53 8.67
CA VAL A 49 3.53 9.14 8.47
C VAL A 49 4.82 8.90 9.24
N ILE A 50 4.81 7.92 10.15
CA ILE A 50 5.99 7.49 10.89
C ILE A 50 6.59 6.26 10.22
N SER A 51 7.87 6.27 9.93
CA SER A 51 8.55 5.15 9.29
C SER A 51 9.91 4.86 9.93
N LYS A 52 10.17 3.59 10.26
CA LYS A 52 11.47 3.16 10.81
C LYS A 52 12.63 3.23 9.81
N VAL A 53 12.32 3.35 8.53
CA VAL A 53 13.28 3.57 7.45
C VAL A 53 12.83 4.77 6.62
N PHE A 54 13.70 5.32 5.79
CA PHE A 54 13.28 6.33 4.85
C PHE A 54 12.15 5.77 3.95
N PRO A 55 11.06 6.51 3.67
CA PRO A 55 9.85 6.00 3.01
C PRO A 55 10.09 5.18 1.75
N THR A 56 10.95 5.70 0.83
CA THR A 56 11.26 5.03 -0.44
C THR A 56 12.15 3.78 -0.28
N ARG A 57 12.58 3.46 0.93
CA ARG A 57 13.33 2.25 1.27
C ARG A 57 12.47 1.19 1.96
N SER A 58 11.15 1.38 2.01
CA SER A 58 10.26 0.36 2.54
C SER A 58 10.33 -0.93 1.70
N HIS A 59 9.93 -2.04 2.29
CA HIS A 59 10.01 -3.37 1.65
C HIS A 59 9.27 -3.45 0.31
N SER A 60 8.19 -2.66 0.16
CA SER A 60 7.44 -2.56 -1.09
C SER A 60 8.30 -2.16 -2.29
N GLY A 61 9.35 -1.35 -2.07
CA GLY A 61 10.28 -0.93 -3.11
C GLY A 61 11.10 -2.07 -3.73
N GLY A 62 11.25 -3.20 -3.02
CA GLY A 62 11.97 -4.38 -3.50
C GLY A 62 11.17 -5.30 -4.43
N ALA A 63 9.87 -5.06 -4.63
CA ALA A 63 9.03 -5.90 -5.48
C ALA A 63 9.37 -5.69 -6.97
N GLN A 64 9.74 -6.77 -7.65
CA GLN A 64 10.13 -6.75 -9.07
C GLN A 64 9.06 -7.36 -9.99
N GLY A 65 8.31 -8.35 -9.49
CA GLY A 65 7.40 -9.18 -10.27
C GLY A 65 6.27 -8.42 -10.95
N GLY A 66 5.68 -7.49 -10.29
CA GLY A 66 4.50 -6.77 -10.73
C GLY A 66 3.41 -6.70 -9.68
N ILE A 67 2.30 -6.10 -10.03
CA ILE A 67 1.05 -6.09 -9.27
C ILE A 67 -0.01 -6.86 -10.05
N ALA A 68 -0.64 -7.86 -9.44
CA ALA A 68 -1.62 -8.69 -10.11
C ALA A 68 -2.98 -8.00 -10.20
N ALA A 69 -3.53 -7.91 -11.42
CA ALA A 69 -4.87 -7.39 -11.68
C ALA A 69 -5.44 -8.00 -12.97
N SER A 70 -6.67 -8.46 -12.94
CA SER A 70 -7.35 -9.03 -14.12
C SER A 70 -7.83 -7.91 -15.05
N LEU A 71 -6.89 -7.26 -15.78
CA LEU A 71 -7.21 -6.17 -16.71
C LEU A 71 -7.73 -6.65 -18.05
N ALA A 72 -7.43 -7.89 -18.42
CA ALA A 72 -7.74 -8.47 -19.73
C ALA A 72 -7.21 -7.60 -20.91
N ASN A 73 -6.06 -6.98 -20.77
CA ASN A 73 -5.50 -6.09 -21.79
C ASN A 73 -4.90 -6.84 -22.98
N GLU A 74 -4.32 -8.00 -22.76
CA GLU A 74 -3.60 -8.79 -23.77
C GLU A 74 -4.30 -10.11 -24.06
N GLU A 75 -5.05 -10.65 -23.11
CA GLU A 75 -5.83 -11.89 -23.25
C GLU A 75 -7.02 -11.88 -22.30
N GLU A 76 -7.97 -12.81 -22.49
CA GLU A 76 -9.08 -12.98 -21.58
C GLU A 76 -8.60 -13.34 -20.18
N ASP A 77 -9.07 -12.62 -19.18
CA ASP A 77 -8.82 -12.86 -17.76
C ASP A 77 -10.00 -12.36 -16.92
N HIS A 78 -10.25 -13.02 -15.79
CA HIS A 78 -11.38 -12.76 -14.92
C HIS A 78 -10.92 -12.68 -13.46
N TRP A 79 -11.55 -11.81 -12.67
CA TRP A 79 -11.24 -11.67 -11.24
C TRP A 79 -11.54 -12.98 -10.46
N GLU A 80 -12.51 -13.78 -10.90
CA GLU A 80 -12.84 -15.08 -10.29
C GLU A 80 -11.67 -16.07 -10.43
N TRP A 81 -10.97 -16.06 -11.56
CA TRP A 81 -9.76 -16.87 -11.74
C TRP A 81 -8.63 -16.38 -10.83
N HIS A 82 -8.50 -15.05 -10.69
CA HIS A 82 -7.55 -14.44 -9.79
C HIS A 82 -7.86 -14.81 -8.33
N MET A 83 -9.14 -14.76 -7.93
CA MET A 83 -9.58 -15.21 -6.61
C MET A 83 -9.22 -16.67 -6.36
N PHE A 84 -9.54 -17.56 -7.30
CA PHE A 84 -9.21 -18.99 -7.20
C PHE A 84 -7.71 -19.21 -6.96
N ASP A 85 -6.86 -18.58 -7.77
CA ASP A 85 -5.41 -18.69 -7.66
C ASP A 85 -4.90 -18.17 -6.31
N THR A 86 -5.46 -17.07 -5.80
CA THR A 86 -5.08 -16.47 -4.53
C THR A 86 -5.49 -17.34 -3.34
N VAL A 87 -6.72 -17.85 -3.34
CA VAL A 87 -7.22 -18.78 -2.30
C VAL A 87 -6.38 -20.05 -2.28
N LYS A 88 -6.10 -20.63 -3.46
CA LYS A 88 -5.24 -21.81 -3.58
C LYS A 88 -3.80 -21.53 -3.16
N GLY A 89 -3.25 -20.39 -3.57
CA GLY A 89 -1.88 -19.99 -3.23
C GLY A 89 -1.67 -19.68 -1.75
N SER A 90 -2.74 -19.37 -1.02
CA SER A 90 -2.75 -19.23 0.44
C SER A 90 -3.00 -20.53 1.19
N ASP A 91 -2.91 -21.69 0.54
CA ASP A 91 -3.23 -23.00 1.10
C ASP A 91 -4.64 -23.06 1.74
N TYR A 92 -5.58 -22.29 1.20
CA TYR A 92 -6.96 -22.15 1.70
C TYR A 92 -7.06 -21.56 3.13
N LEU A 93 -6.00 -20.96 3.64
CA LEU A 93 -5.97 -20.34 4.97
C LEU A 93 -6.31 -18.83 4.93
N GLY A 94 -6.31 -18.24 3.75
CA GLY A 94 -6.63 -16.82 3.57
C GLY A 94 -8.10 -16.51 3.84
N ASP A 95 -8.39 -15.31 4.36
CA ASP A 95 -9.73 -14.77 4.47
C ASP A 95 -10.30 -14.55 3.06
N GLN A 96 -11.29 -15.36 2.67
CA GLN A 96 -11.80 -15.37 1.31
C GLN A 96 -12.62 -14.12 0.98
N ASP A 97 -13.29 -13.50 1.96
CA ASP A 97 -14.02 -12.24 1.74
C ASP A 97 -13.04 -11.10 1.46
N ALA A 98 -11.94 -11.03 2.22
CA ALA A 98 -10.87 -10.07 1.98
C ALA A 98 -10.18 -10.30 0.62
N ILE A 99 -9.96 -11.56 0.23
CA ILE A 99 -9.39 -11.92 -1.07
C ILE A 99 -10.32 -11.47 -2.19
N GLU A 100 -11.63 -11.71 -2.08
CA GLU A 100 -12.61 -11.30 -3.09
C GLU A 100 -12.59 -9.78 -3.30
N ILE A 101 -12.62 -9.00 -2.23
CA ILE A 101 -12.52 -7.53 -2.28
C ILE A 101 -11.23 -7.12 -3.00
N MET A 102 -10.10 -7.66 -2.58
CA MET A 102 -8.78 -7.35 -3.15
C MET A 102 -8.73 -7.60 -4.65
N VAL A 103 -9.17 -8.76 -5.13
CA VAL A 103 -9.05 -9.12 -6.56
C VAL A 103 -10.04 -8.37 -7.44
N ARG A 104 -11.22 -8.03 -6.91
CA ARG A 104 -12.22 -7.19 -7.62
C ARG A 104 -11.75 -5.76 -7.76
N GLU A 105 -11.10 -5.22 -6.73
CA GLU A 105 -10.62 -3.84 -6.74
C GLU A 105 -9.28 -3.68 -7.48
N ALA A 106 -8.47 -4.74 -7.59
CA ALA A 106 -7.15 -4.67 -8.21
C ALA A 106 -7.12 -3.97 -9.58
N PRO A 107 -8.05 -4.18 -10.51
CA PRO A 107 -8.09 -3.45 -11.78
C PRO A 107 -8.26 -1.93 -11.61
N THR A 108 -9.10 -1.52 -10.65
CA THR A 108 -9.32 -0.10 -10.32
C THR A 108 -8.08 0.53 -9.72
N VAL A 109 -7.45 -0.17 -8.76
CA VAL A 109 -6.21 0.28 -8.12
C VAL A 109 -5.08 0.45 -9.13
N VAL A 110 -4.90 -0.47 -10.07
CA VAL A 110 -3.86 -0.34 -11.11
C VAL A 110 -4.11 0.87 -12.01
N ARG A 111 -5.36 1.15 -12.38
CA ARG A 111 -5.71 2.35 -13.16
C ARG A 111 -5.53 3.64 -12.35
N GLU A 112 -5.83 3.59 -11.05
CA GLU A 112 -5.56 4.71 -10.14
C GLU A 112 -4.06 5.05 -10.12
N PHE A 113 -3.18 4.04 -9.96
CA PHE A 113 -1.73 4.25 -10.06
C PHE A 113 -1.30 4.80 -11.41
N GLU A 114 -1.92 4.38 -12.50
CA GLU A 114 -1.69 4.95 -13.83
C GLU A 114 -2.04 6.44 -13.86
N HIS A 115 -3.20 6.83 -13.33
CA HIS A 115 -3.62 8.24 -13.22
C HIS A 115 -2.69 9.05 -12.31
N PHE A 116 -2.15 8.44 -11.29
CA PHE A 116 -1.13 9.05 -10.43
C PHE A 116 0.23 9.25 -11.12
N GLY A 117 0.40 8.71 -12.33
CA GLY A 117 1.61 8.86 -13.12
C GLY A 117 2.59 7.71 -13.00
N CYS A 118 2.19 6.57 -12.42
CA CYS A 118 3.04 5.38 -12.38
C CYS A 118 3.37 4.89 -13.80
N ALA A 119 4.65 4.81 -14.11
CA ALA A 119 5.16 4.45 -15.43
C ALA A 119 5.12 2.94 -15.67
N PHE A 120 3.94 2.35 -15.77
CA PHE A 120 3.79 0.96 -16.19
C PHE A 120 4.34 0.74 -17.61
N SER A 121 4.91 -0.44 -17.85
CA SER A 121 5.25 -0.89 -19.19
C SER A 121 3.99 -0.96 -20.07
N ARG A 122 4.17 -0.72 -21.38
CA ARG A 122 3.04 -0.62 -22.31
C ARG A 122 3.13 -1.66 -23.41
N THR A 123 1.95 -2.11 -23.86
CA THR A 123 1.84 -2.85 -25.11
C THR A 123 2.04 -1.89 -26.32
N PRO A 124 2.26 -2.40 -27.54
CA PRO A 124 2.33 -1.55 -28.73
C PRO A 124 1.11 -0.65 -28.93
N GLU A 125 -0.07 -1.07 -28.46
CA GLU A 125 -1.34 -0.33 -28.54
C GLU A 125 -1.49 0.70 -27.41
N GLY A 126 -0.50 0.82 -26.52
CA GLY A 126 -0.48 1.78 -25.42
C GLY A 126 -1.21 1.34 -24.16
N ARG A 127 -1.70 0.10 -24.07
CA ARG A 127 -2.32 -0.45 -22.86
C ARG A 127 -1.25 -0.81 -21.82
N ILE A 128 -1.64 -0.92 -20.54
CA ILE A 128 -0.74 -1.46 -19.50
C ILE A 128 -0.37 -2.88 -19.88
N ALA A 129 0.92 -3.16 -20.04
CA ALA A 129 1.42 -4.48 -20.35
C ALA A 129 1.30 -5.40 -19.14
N GLN A 130 0.98 -6.65 -19.41
CA GLN A 130 0.84 -7.69 -18.39
C GLN A 130 1.75 -8.87 -18.76
N ARG A 131 2.26 -9.56 -17.74
CA ARG A 131 3.11 -10.74 -17.94
C ARG A 131 2.65 -11.93 -17.10
N MET A 132 3.09 -13.11 -17.52
CA MET A 132 2.92 -14.32 -16.72
C MET A 132 3.70 -14.20 -15.41
N PHE A 133 3.09 -14.73 -14.35
CA PHE A 133 3.74 -14.88 -13.07
C PHE A 133 3.37 -16.25 -12.48
N GLY A 134 4.24 -16.84 -11.65
CA GLY A 134 3.97 -18.13 -11.05
C GLY A 134 2.67 -18.16 -10.25
N GLY A 135 1.84 -19.16 -10.48
CA GLY A 135 0.55 -19.33 -9.81
C GLY A 135 -0.63 -18.62 -10.49
N HIS A 136 -0.41 -17.78 -11.50
CA HIS A 136 -1.50 -17.18 -12.27
C HIS A 136 -1.99 -18.15 -13.35
N THR A 137 -3.26 -18.55 -13.26
CA THR A 137 -3.87 -19.52 -14.19
C THR A 137 -5.22 -19.03 -14.72
N LYS A 138 -5.64 -19.61 -15.85
CA LYS A 138 -6.96 -19.43 -16.43
C LYS A 138 -7.90 -20.55 -15.99
N ASP A 139 -9.19 -20.32 -16.15
CA ASP A 139 -10.24 -21.34 -15.96
C ASP A 139 -10.04 -22.17 -14.68
N PHE A 140 -9.89 -21.48 -13.54
CA PHE A 140 -9.80 -22.11 -12.21
C PHE A 140 -8.70 -23.19 -12.16
N GLY A 141 -7.54 -22.90 -12.72
CA GLY A 141 -6.38 -23.80 -12.75
C GLY A 141 -6.42 -24.88 -13.84
N ARG A 142 -7.44 -24.92 -14.71
CA ARG A 142 -7.54 -25.89 -15.81
C ARG A 142 -6.92 -25.35 -17.10
N GLY A 143 -6.93 -24.03 -17.30
CA GLY A 143 -6.28 -23.35 -18.39
C GLY A 143 -4.77 -23.18 -18.18
N GLY A 144 -4.09 -22.68 -19.19
CA GLY A 144 -2.67 -22.31 -19.10
C GLY A 144 -2.39 -21.13 -18.19
N PRO A 145 -1.13 -20.65 -18.12
CA PRO A 145 -0.77 -19.43 -17.41
C PRO A 145 -1.58 -18.22 -17.88
N SER A 146 -1.88 -17.28 -16.96
CA SER A 146 -2.54 -16.01 -17.26
C SER A 146 -1.56 -14.85 -17.23
N LEU A 147 -1.73 -13.89 -18.17
CA LEU A 147 -1.04 -12.60 -18.21
C LEU A 147 -1.75 -11.62 -17.26
N ARG A 148 -1.43 -11.65 -15.97
CA ARG A 148 -2.12 -10.88 -14.94
C ARG A 148 -1.22 -9.89 -14.20
N ALA A 149 0.09 -10.08 -14.21
CA ALA A 149 1.00 -9.20 -13.50
C ALA A 149 1.28 -7.93 -14.30
N CYS A 150 0.71 -6.79 -13.88
CA CYS A 150 1.03 -5.47 -14.40
C CYS A 150 2.40 -5.03 -13.87
N TYR A 151 3.28 -4.51 -14.72
CA TYR A 151 4.68 -4.31 -14.32
C TYR A 151 5.28 -3.00 -14.88
N ALA A 152 6.31 -2.53 -14.20
CA ALA A 152 7.18 -1.44 -14.66
C ALA A 152 8.61 -2.01 -14.77
N VAL A 153 8.92 -2.59 -15.91
CA VAL A 153 10.17 -3.31 -16.21
C VAL A 153 10.45 -4.38 -15.13
N ASP A 154 11.52 -4.25 -14.35
CA ASP A 154 11.91 -5.12 -13.22
C ASP A 154 11.89 -4.37 -11.87
N ARG A 155 11.24 -3.20 -11.82
CA ARG A 155 11.23 -2.29 -10.67
C ARG A 155 9.81 -1.83 -10.30
N THR A 156 8.82 -2.70 -10.40
CA THR A 156 7.42 -2.32 -10.21
C THR A 156 7.17 -1.74 -8.82
N GLY A 157 7.67 -2.38 -7.77
CA GLY A 157 7.51 -1.88 -6.40
C GLY A 157 8.14 -0.50 -6.19
N HIS A 158 9.32 -0.27 -6.76
CA HIS A 158 9.97 1.03 -6.76
C HIS A 158 9.09 2.10 -7.45
N ALA A 159 8.56 1.78 -8.64
CA ALA A 159 7.71 2.72 -9.38
C ALA A 159 6.44 3.09 -8.58
N LEU A 160 5.73 2.08 -8.05
CA LEU A 160 4.53 2.29 -7.24
C LEU A 160 4.83 3.13 -5.98
N LEU A 161 5.91 2.77 -5.27
CA LEU A 161 6.27 3.42 -4.01
C LEU A 161 6.65 4.89 -4.22
N HIS A 162 7.45 5.18 -5.25
CA HIS A 162 7.85 6.55 -5.58
C HIS A 162 6.65 7.39 -6.03
N THR A 163 5.74 6.81 -6.82
CA THR A 163 4.51 7.50 -7.23
C THR A 163 3.71 7.97 -6.01
N LEU A 164 3.45 7.09 -5.04
CA LEU A 164 2.71 7.50 -3.83
C LEU A 164 3.50 8.49 -2.97
N TYR A 165 4.82 8.30 -2.85
CA TYR A 165 5.66 9.22 -2.08
C TYR A 165 5.61 10.64 -2.65
N GLU A 166 5.70 10.78 -3.98
CA GLU A 166 5.60 12.09 -4.65
C GLU A 166 4.24 12.75 -4.43
N ILE A 167 3.14 11.97 -4.44
CA ILE A 167 1.81 12.50 -4.14
C ILE A 167 1.71 12.93 -2.68
N CYS A 168 2.19 12.11 -1.76
CA CYS A 168 2.22 12.48 -0.34
C CYS A 168 2.98 13.80 -0.12
N LEU A 169 4.13 13.99 -0.79
CA LEU A 169 4.88 15.25 -0.70
C LEU A 169 4.10 16.43 -1.28
N ARG A 170 3.42 16.23 -2.39
CA ARG A 170 2.58 17.26 -3.02
C ARG A 170 1.40 17.66 -2.13
N ASN A 171 0.84 16.70 -1.40
CA ASN A 171 -0.24 16.91 -0.44
C ASN A 171 0.27 17.34 0.94
N GLU A 172 1.54 17.71 1.07
CA GLU A 172 2.15 18.21 2.31
C GLU A 172 2.13 17.21 3.49
N VAL A 173 2.00 15.90 3.21
CA VAL A 173 2.07 14.86 4.25
C VAL A 173 3.41 14.94 4.98
N ARG A 174 3.37 14.99 6.31
CA ARG A 174 4.57 15.06 7.14
C ARG A 174 5.17 13.68 7.36
N PHE A 175 6.42 13.47 6.95
CA PHE A 175 7.15 12.23 7.21
C PHE A 175 8.10 12.36 8.41
N TYR A 176 7.98 11.43 9.35
CA TYR A 176 8.95 11.18 10.42
C TYR A 176 9.74 9.92 10.05
N SER A 177 10.82 10.15 9.30
CA SER A 177 11.70 9.08 8.81
C SER A 177 12.70 8.65 9.88
N GLU A 178 12.97 7.34 9.95
CA GLU A 178 13.88 6.73 10.92
C GLU A 178 13.38 6.83 12.38
N PHE A 179 12.06 6.94 12.55
CA PHE A 179 11.38 6.89 13.82
C PHE A 179 10.78 5.51 14.05
N PHE A 180 11.03 4.95 15.21
CA PHE A 180 10.50 3.64 15.61
C PHE A 180 9.35 3.80 16.59
N SER A 181 8.16 3.32 16.24
CA SER A 181 7.01 3.32 17.14
C SER A 181 7.19 2.26 18.22
N LEU A 182 7.34 2.70 19.46
CA LEU A 182 7.56 1.81 20.62
C LEU A 182 6.25 1.29 21.19
N SER A 183 5.24 2.16 21.28
CA SER A 183 3.95 1.82 21.89
C SER A 183 2.85 2.76 21.40
N LEU A 184 1.61 2.39 21.67
CA LEU A 184 0.45 3.25 21.47
C LEU A 184 0.19 4.11 22.72
N ILE A 185 -0.20 5.35 22.52
CA ILE A 185 -0.70 6.22 23.59
C ILE A 185 -2.18 5.91 23.79
N ILE A 186 -2.51 5.15 24.82
CA ILE A 186 -3.90 4.77 25.13
C ILE A 186 -4.39 5.57 26.34
N ARG A 187 -5.53 6.25 26.20
CA ARG A 187 -6.21 6.94 27.31
C ARG A 187 -7.69 6.57 27.29
N ASP A 188 -8.20 6.13 28.43
CA ASP A 188 -9.60 5.72 28.60
C ASP A 188 -10.07 4.70 27.54
N GLY A 189 -9.18 3.73 27.22
CA GLY A 189 -9.44 2.69 26.20
C GLY A 189 -9.39 3.18 24.76
N VAL A 190 -9.04 4.45 24.50
CA VAL A 190 -8.95 5.04 23.15
C VAL A 190 -7.51 5.31 22.78
N CYS A 191 -7.11 4.87 21.57
CA CYS A 191 -5.81 5.24 20.99
C CYS A 191 -5.81 6.73 20.62
N ARG A 192 -4.82 7.46 21.16
CA ARG A 192 -4.64 8.91 20.95
C ARG A 192 -3.39 9.25 20.17
N GLY A 193 -2.57 8.26 19.86
CA GLY A 193 -1.31 8.45 19.15
C GLY A 193 -0.32 7.32 19.38
N VAL A 194 0.92 7.56 19.03
CA VAL A 194 2.07 6.66 19.17
C VAL A 194 3.28 7.39 19.72
#